data_d242238fe21e9cc4cdbf03ddbb6ca333
#
_entry.id   d242238fe21e9cc4cdbf03ddbb6ca333
#
_cell.length_a   1.000
_cell.length_b   1.000
_cell.length_c   1.000
_cell.angle_alpha   90.00
_cell.angle_beta   90.00
_cell.angle_gamma   90.00
#
_symmetry.space_group_name_H-M   'P 1'
#
loop_
_entity.id
_entity.type
_entity.pdbx_description
1 polymer ?
#
loop_
_entity_poly.entity_id
_entity_poly.type
_entity_poly.pdbx_seq_one_letter_code
_entity_poly.pdbx_strand_id
1 'polypeptide(L)'
;MIAPSRRLIASCLLLMAASLLISLLGLAQGPVPLTIDQVFSVLFGDAPRNVAMVVNEWRLPRVLMALLIGAALGVSGAIFQSLTRNPLGSPDVMDFNTGAWSGVLVAMVLFGQNLTAIALAAMAGGVLTSLVVWLLAWRNGIETFRLIIIGIGVRAMLVAFNTWLLLRASLETALSAGLWNAGSLNGLTWGKTWPSAPLILLMLVSSALLVRRMRLLEMGDDTACALGVQVERSRLLLMLVAVVLTAASTALAGPISFIALVAPHIARRLSGTARWGLTQSALCGALLLALADYGAQRLFMPWQLPVGVLTVSLGGIYLIALLIQESRKK
;
A
#
# COMPACT_ATOMS: atom_id res chain seq x y z
N MET A 1 -1.95 -18.85 -24.90
CA MET A 1 -2.00 -17.54 -24.21
C MET A 1 -2.99 -16.67 -24.97
N ILE A 2 -4.08 -16.24 -24.35
CA ILE A 2 -5.05 -15.33 -24.97
C ILE A 2 -4.38 -13.96 -25.08
N ALA A 3 -4.35 -13.39 -26.28
CA ALA A 3 -3.78 -12.05 -26.51
C ALA A 3 -4.47 -11.02 -25.59
N PRO A 4 -3.72 -10.06 -25.01
CA PRO A 4 -4.32 -9.03 -24.17
C PRO A 4 -5.32 -8.21 -24.98
N SER A 5 -6.50 -7.94 -24.41
CA SER A 5 -7.51 -7.13 -25.09
C SER A 5 -6.97 -5.71 -25.34
N ARG A 6 -7.35 -5.09 -26.45
CA ARG A 6 -6.96 -3.69 -26.77
C ARG A 6 -7.28 -2.72 -25.63
N ARG A 7 -8.41 -2.95 -24.94
CA ARG A 7 -8.84 -2.16 -23.79
C ARG A 7 -7.88 -2.30 -22.60
N LEU A 8 -7.33 -3.49 -22.38
CA LEU A 8 -6.37 -3.77 -21.33
C LEU A 8 -5.03 -3.05 -21.59
N ILE A 9 -4.52 -3.09 -22.82
CA ILE A 9 -3.32 -2.36 -23.21
C ILE A 9 -3.54 -0.86 -23.09
N ALA A 10 -4.65 -0.35 -23.60
CA ALA A 10 -4.98 1.07 -23.53
C ALA A 10 -5.08 1.57 -22.08
N SER A 11 -5.72 0.80 -21.18
CA SER A 11 -5.80 1.16 -19.76
C SER A 11 -4.43 1.18 -19.08
N CYS A 12 -3.52 0.25 -19.38
CA CYS A 12 -2.15 0.26 -18.84
C CYS A 12 -1.36 1.48 -19.33
N LEU A 13 -1.45 1.80 -20.63
CA LEU A 13 -0.78 2.98 -21.22
C LEU A 13 -1.32 4.27 -20.61
N LEU A 14 -2.63 4.38 -20.44
CA LEU A 14 -3.26 5.54 -19.80
C LEU A 14 -2.78 5.72 -18.35
N LEU A 15 -2.77 4.63 -17.56
CA LEU A 15 -2.30 4.67 -16.17
C LEU A 15 -0.82 5.02 -16.07
N MET A 16 0.03 4.51 -16.97
CA MET A 16 1.45 4.86 -17.03
C MET A 16 1.64 6.33 -17.41
N ALA A 17 0.96 6.82 -18.46
CA ALA A 17 1.04 8.21 -18.88
C ALA A 17 0.58 9.16 -17.78
N ALA A 18 -0.54 8.85 -17.11
CA ALA A 18 -1.04 9.63 -15.98
C ALA A 18 -0.07 9.62 -14.78
N SER A 19 0.54 8.46 -14.47
CA SER A 19 1.55 8.36 -13.40
C SER A 19 2.80 9.16 -13.72
N LEU A 20 3.24 9.16 -14.97
CA LEU A 20 4.36 9.98 -15.42
C LEU A 20 4.04 11.47 -15.32
N LEU A 21 2.86 11.88 -15.76
CA LEU A 21 2.44 13.28 -15.70
C LEU A 21 2.39 13.78 -14.25
N ILE A 22 1.74 13.04 -13.34
CA ILE A 22 1.66 13.44 -11.94
C ILE A 22 3.04 13.44 -11.26
N SER A 23 3.95 12.54 -11.67
CA SER A 23 5.33 12.53 -11.20
C SER A 23 6.09 13.77 -11.63
N LEU A 24 5.99 14.18 -12.89
CA LEU A 24 6.59 15.42 -13.38
C LEU A 24 6.04 16.65 -12.67
N LEU A 25 4.73 16.69 -12.43
CA LEU A 25 4.11 17.78 -11.65
C LEU A 25 4.62 17.76 -10.19
N GLY A 26 4.78 16.61 -9.58
CA GLY A 26 5.35 16.46 -8.24
C GLY A 26 6.82 16.89 -8.14
N LEU A 27 7.61 16.67 -9.21
CA LEU A 27 8.99 17.12 -9.30
C LEU A 27 9.10 18.63 -9.53
N ALA A 28 8.21 19.21 -10.35
CA ALA A 28 8.24 20.64 -10.68
C ALA A 28 7.70 21.51 -9.54
N GLN A 29 6.66 21.04 -8.86
CA GLN A 29 5.91 21.85 -7.91
C GLN A 29 6.28 21.52 -6.46
N GLY A 30 6.37 22.55 -5.61
CA GLY A 30 6.72 22.44 -4.18
C GLY A 30 6.92 23.82 -3.57
N PRO A 31 7.42 23.90 -2.32
CA PRO A 31 7.74 25.19 -1.68
C PRO A 31 8.70 26.07 -2.50
N VAL A 32 9.61 25.45 -3.24
CA VAL A 32 10.46 26.11 -4.25
C VAL A 32 9.90 25.73 -5.62
N PRO A 33 9.16 26.61 -6.32
CA PRO A 33 8.62 26.29 -7.64
C PRO A 33 9.77 26.17 -8.66
N LEU A 34 9.76 25.09 -9.42
CA LEU A 34 10.72 24.84 -10.52
C LEU A 34 9.98 24.79 -11.83
N THR A 35 10.62 25.27 -12.89
CA THR A 35 10.10 25.09 -14.25
C THR A 35 10.31 23.67 -14.73
N ILE A 36 9.51 23.24 -15.68
CA ILE A 36 9.65 21.89 -16.28
C ILE A 36 11.04 21.73 -16.92
N ASP A 37 11.57 22.80 -17.55
CA ASP A 37 12.90 22.80 -18.16
C ASP A 37 14.00 22.58 -17.10
N GLN A 38 13.85 23.17 -15.90
CA GLN A 38 14.77 22.93 -14.78
C GLN A 38 14.72 21.49 -14.28
N VAL A 39 13.55 20.87 -14.24
CA VAL A 39 13.43 19.45 -13.88
C VAL A 39 14.13 18.57 -14.93
N PHE A 40 13.91 18.85 -16.22
CA PHE A 40 14.61 18.13 -17.28
C PHE A 40 16.13 18.34 -17.27
N SER A 41 16.59 19.58 -17.02
CA SER A 41 18.04 19.85 -16.90
C SER A 41 18.71 19.08 -15.75
N VAL A 42 17.98 18.85 -14.63
CA VAL A 42 18.46 17.97 -13.54
C VAL A 42 18.56 16.52 -14.02
N LEU A 43 17.56 16.02 -14.71
CA LEU A 43 17.51 14.62 -15.15
C LEU A 43 18.60 14.32 -16.23
N PHE A 44 18.99 15.33 -17.02
CA PHE A 44 20.04 15.21 -18.04
C PHE A 44 21.44 15.71 -17.57
N GLY A 45 21.57 16.19 -16.35
CA GLY A 45 22.87 16.49 -15.72
C GLY A 45 23.36 17.92 -15.87
N ASP A 46 22.60 18.85 -16.48
CA ASP A 46 23.03 20.24 -16.79
C ASP A 46 22.48 21.30 -15.83
N ALA A 47 22.05 20.90 -14.63
CA ALA A 47 21.37 21.81 -13.69
C ALA A 47 22.32 22.44 -12.67
N PRO A 48 22.03 23.65 -12.18
CA PRO A 48 22.68 24.24 -11.03
C PRO A 48 22.55 23.34 -9.78
N ARG A 49 23.61 23.28 -8.97
CA ARG A 49 23.72 22.37 -7.81
C ARG A 49 22.54 22.51 -6.80
N ASN A 50 22.05 23.71 -6.58
CA ASN A 50 20.92 23.98 -5.69
C ASN A 50 19.61 23.39 -6.23
N VAL A 51 19.36 23.48 -7.54
CA VAL A 51 18.19 22.89 -8.20
C VAL A 51 18.29 21.36 -8.20
N ALA A 52 19.49 20.83 -8.53
CA ALA A 52 19.76 19.40 -8.52
C ALA A 52 19.52 18.79 -7.13
N MET A 53 19.94 19.48 -6.05
CA MET A 53 19.73 19.04 -4.69
C MET A 53 18.22 18.93 -4.33
N VAL A 54 17.43 19.96 -4.69
CA VAL A 54 15.98 19.96 -4.41
C VAL A 54 15.27 18.81 -5.13
N VAL A 55 15.62 18.56 -6.39
CA VAL A 55 15.00 17.50 -7.18
C VAL A 55 15.50 16.12 -6.73
N ASN A 56 16.81 15.91 -6.69
CA ASN A 56 17.38 14.57 -6.49
C ASN A 56 17.27 14.08 -5.03
N GLU A 57 17.45 14.96 -4.04
CA GLU A 57 17.50 14.53 -2.65
C GLU A 57 16.14 14.62 -1.93
N TRP A 58 15.27 15.55 -2.33
CA TRP A 58 14.02 15.79 -1.60
C TRP A 58 12.79 15.30 -2.35
N ARG A 59 12.70 15.58 -3.68
CA ARG A 59 11.46 15.30 -4.43
C ARG A 59 11.47 13.94 -5.08
N LEU A 60 12.58 13.55 -5.70
CA LEU A 60 12.68 12.29 -6.43
C LEU A 60 12.47 11.07 -5.53
N PRO A 61 13.08 10.96 -4.32
CA PRO A 61 12.79 9.85 -3.42
C PRO A 61 11.31 9.78 -3.06
N ARG A 62 10.67 10.91 -2.76
CA ARG A 62 9.25 10.98 -2.42
C ARG A 62 8.36 10.51 -3.56
N VAL A 63 8.56 11.02 -4.77
CA VAL A 63 7.75 10.67 -5.96
C VAL A 63 7.93 9.20 -6.31
N LEU A 64 9.17 8.71 -6.32
CA LEU A 64 9.44 7.29 -6.61
C LEU A 64 8.84 6.38 -5.56
N MET A 65 8.90 6.76 -4.28
CA MET A 65 8.30 5.97 -3.20
C MET A 65 6.77 6.04 -3.25
N ALA A 66 6.16 7.16 -3.62
CA ALA A 66 4.72 7.23 -3.85
C ALA A 66 4.27 6.21 -4.90
N LEU A 67 4.99 6.13 -6.03
CA LEU A 67 4.71 5.15 -7.08
C LEU A 67 4.94 3.70 -6.60
N LEU A 68 6.06 3.45 -5.94
CA LEU A 68 6.46 2.10 -5.53
C LEU A 68 5.55 1.56 -4.42
N ILE A 69 5.28 2.36 -3.38
CA ILE A 69 4.37 2.01 -2.29
C ILE A 69 2.94 1.84 -2.81
N GLY A 70 2.49 2.76 -3.69
CA GLY A 70 1.19 2.63 -4.33
C GLY A 70 1.04 1.35 -5.14
N ALA A 71 2.06 0.99 -5.93
CA ALA A 71 2.10 -0.27 -6.67
C ALA A 71 2.07 -1.50 -5.73
N ALA A 72 2.85 -1.46 -4.65
CA ALA A 72 2.91 -2.53 -3.65
C ALA A 72 1.54 -2.75 -2.99
N LEU A 73 0.89 -1.69 -2.55
CA LEU A 73 -0.45 -1.75 -1.95
C LEU A 73 -1.50 -2.22 -2.96
N GLY A 74 -1.44 -1.74 -4.21
CA GLY A 74 -2.34 -2.19 -5.28
C GLY A 74 -2.23 -3.68 -5.58
N VAL A 75 -1.00 -4.22 -5.61
CA VAL A 75 -0.75 -5.66 -5.80
C VAL A 75 -1.18 -6.46 -4.58
N SER A 76 -0.83 -6.00 -3.37
CA SER A 76 -1.25 -6.65 -2.12
C SER A 76 -2.77 -6.76 -2.05
N GLY A 77 -3.48 -5.67 -2.35
CA GLY A 77 -4.94 -5.66 -2.40
C GLY A 77 -5.52 -6.65 -3.43
N ALA A 78 -4.96 -6.69 -4.64
CA ALA A 78 -5.39 -7.62 -5.68
C ALA A 78 -5.21 -9.09 -5.25
N ILE A 79 -4.11 -9.42 -4.58
CA ILE A 79 -3.87 -10.75 -4.04
C ILE A 79 -4.91 -11.09 -2.97
N PHE A 80 -5.16 -10.19 -2.01
CA PHE A 80 -6.16 -10.42 -0.96
C PHE A 80 -7.58 -10.57 -1.53
N GLN A 81 -7.97 -9.74 -2.48
CA GLN A 81 -9.28 -9.84 -3.14
C GLN A 81 -9.43 -11.14 -3.92
N SER A 82 -8.36 -11.61 -4.57
CA SER A 82 -8.34 -12.91 -5.24
C SER A 82 -8.45 -14.08 -4.26
N LEU A 83 -7.65 -14.08 -3.19
CA LEU A 83 -7.63 -15.16 -2.18
C LEU A 83 -8.94 -15.26 -1.39
N THR A 84 -9.53 -14.13 -1.04
CA THR A 84 -10.81 -14.08 -0.32
C THR A 84 -12.02 -14.21 -1.23
N ARG A 85 -11.82 -14.16 -2.56
CA ARG A 85 -12.88 -14.09 -3.57
C ARG A 85 -13.92 -13.00 -3.26
N ASN A 86 -13.45 -11.93 -2.63
CA ASN A 86 -14.27 -10.82 -2.18
C ASN A 86 -13.66 -9.49 -2.65
N PRO A 87 -14.40 -8.65 -3.38
CA PRO A 87 -13.92 -7.34 -3.83
C PRO A 87 -13.57 -6.37 -2.68
N LEU A 88 -14.06 -6.64 -1.48
CA LEU A 88 -13.73 -5.87 -0.28
C LEU A 88 -12.57 -6.45 0.54
N GLY A 89 -11.92 -7.51 0.05
CA GLY A 89 -10.74 -8.09 0.67
C GLY A 89 -9.56 -7.12 0.60
N SER A 90 -8.91 -6.90 1.73
CA SER A 90 -7.71 -6.06 1.83
C SER A 90 -6.78 -6.61 2.90
N PRO A 91 -5.48 -6.27 2.88
CA PRO A 91 -4.56 -6.65 3.97
C PRO A 91 -4.98 -6.09 5.33
N ASP A 92 -5.79 -5.03 5.34
CA ASP A 92 -6.35 -4.45 6.58
C ASP A 92 -7.27 -5.44 7.33
N VAL A 93 -7.85 -6.43 6.65
CA VAL A 93 -8.65 -7.50 7.28
C VAL A 93 -7.82 -8.37 8.24
N MET A 94 -6.50 -8.46 8.02
CA MET A 94 -5.58 -9.15 8.94
C MET A 94 -5.00 -8.22 10.01
N ASP A 95 -5.53 -7.03 10.15
CA ASP A 95 -5.11 -5.99 11.10
C ASP A 95 -3.60 -5.69 11.14
N PHE A 96 -2.95 -5.85 9.99
CA PHE A 96 -1.54 -5.57 9.83
C PHE A 96 -1.19 -4.16 10.34
N ASN A 97 -1.98 -3.15 9.96
CA ASN A 97 -1.75 -1.76 10.31
C ASN A 97 -1.83 -1.52 11.84
N THR A 98 -2.79 -2.15 12.52
CA THR A 98 -2.91 -2.04 13.99
C THR A 98 -1.73 -2.70 14.69
N GLY A 99 -1.27 -3.86 14.18
CA GLY A 99 -0.09 -4.54 14.70
C GLY A 99 1.21 -3.75 14.46
N ALA A 100 1.36 -3.17 13.27
CA ALA A 100 2.49 -2.29 12.97
C ALA A 100 2.52 -1.08 13.91
N TRP A 101 1.35 -0.47 14.15
CA TRP A 101 1.20 0.61 15.11
C TRP A 101 1.59 0.22 16.54
N SER A 102 1.18 -0.96 16.99
CA SER A 102 1.60 -1.51 18.30
C SER A 102 3.12 -1.64 18.40
N GLY A 103 3.75 -2.20 17.35
CA GLY A 103 5.21 -2.31 17.29
C GLY A 103 5.91 -0.95 17.37
N VAL A 104 5.41 0.05 16.64
CA VAL A 104 5.95 1.41 16.66
C VAL A 104 5.83 2.05 18.04
N LEU A 105 4.68 1.94 18.70
CA LEU A 105 4.48 2.46 20.04
C LEU A 105 5.46 1.82 21.04
N VAL A 106 5.63 0.51 20.98
CA VAL A 106 6.61 -0.20 21.83
C VAL A 106 8.01 0.30 21.54
N ALA A 107 8.40 0.44 20.26
CA ALA A 107 9.72 0.92 19.90
C ALA A 107 9.97 2.38 20.37
N MET A 108 8.99 3.27 20.19
CA MET A 108 9.12 4.66 20.62
C MET A 108 9.25 4.81 22.15
N VAL A 109 8.54 3.95 22.90
CA VAL A 109 8.63 3.95 24.37
C VAL A 109 9.95 3.38 24.86
N LEU A 110 10.49 2.33 24.22
CA LEU A 110 11.70 1.63 24.68
C LEU A 110 12.99 2.21 24.10
N PHE A 111 12.97 2.64 22.83
CA PHE A 111 14.17 3.06 22.08
C PHE A 111 14.11 4.52 21.62
N GLY A 112 13.07 5.26 22.01
CA GLY A 112 12.88 6.65 21.61
C GLY A 112 12.60 6.78 20.10
N GLN A 113 13.04 7.91 19.52
CA GLN A 113 12.77 8.23 18.11
C GLN A 113 13.81 7.65 17.12
N ASN A 114 14.33 6.44 17.40
CA ASN A 114 15.23 5.77 16.48
C ASN A 114 14.47 5.24 15.26
N LEU A 115 14.68 5.86 14.11
CA LEU A 115 13.95 5.56 12.86
C LEU A 115 14.09 4.10 12.41
N THR A 116 15.27 3.50 12.56
CA THR A 116 15.51 2.10 12.19
C THR A 116 14.75 1.16 13.11
N ALA A 117 14.79 1.41 14.43
CA ALA A 117 14.03 0.64 15.40
C ALA A 117 12.52 0.73 15.16
N ILE A 118 12.01 1.92 14.86
CA ILE A 118 10.60 2.15 14.52
C ILE A 118 10.20 1.37 13.26
N ALA A 119 10.99 1.44 12.19
CA ALA A 119 10.71 0.72 10.95
C ALA A 119 10.71 -0.80 11.14
N LEU A 120 11.71 -1.34 11.83
CA LEU A 120 11.79 -2.77 12.13
C LEU A 120 10.64 -3.23 13.04
N ALA A 121 10.30 -2.43 14.05
CA ALA A 121 9.19 -2.73 14.95
C ALA A 121 7.83 -2.66 14.27
N ALA A 122 7.63 -1.72 13.35
CA ALA A 122 6.43 -1.66 12.50
C ALA A 122 6.28 -2.93 11.67
N MET A 123 7.36 -3.35 10.99
CA MET A 123 7.36 -4.58 10.20
C MET A 123 7.09 -5.80 11.08
N ALA A 124 7.82 -5.94 12.18
CA ALA A 124 7.68 -7.08 13.10
C ALA A 124 6.28 -7.14 13.71
N GLY A 125 5.76 -6.03 14.22
CA GLY A 125 4.42 -5.95 14.83
C GLY A 125 3.32 -6.29 13.84
N GLY A 126 3.40 -5.77 12.61
CA GLY A 126 2.43 -6.08 11.56
C GLY A 126 2.48 -7.54 11.10
N VAL A 127 3.69 -8.08 10.86
CA VAL A 127 3.89 -9.49 10.46
C VAL A 127 3.46 -10.44 11.57
N LEU A 128 3.83 -10.17 12.82
CA LEU A 128 3.42 -10.99 13.97
C LEU A 128 1.90 -10.99 14.14
N THR A 129 1.25 -9.84 14.03
CA THR A 129 -0.21 -9.75 14.10
C THR A 129 -0.88 -10.55 12.97
N SER A 130 -0.40 -10.39 11.73
CA SER A 130 -0.91 -11.17 10.60
C SER A 130 -0.70 -12.68 10.79
N LEU A 131 0.44 -13.07 11.35
CA LEU A 131 0.73 -14.48 11.67
C LEU A 131 -0.22 -15.01 12.75
N VAL A 132 -0.45 -14.24 13.81
CA VAL A 132 -1.39 -14.63 14.89
C VAL A 132 -2.80 -14.79 14.33
N VAL A 133 -3.29 -13.80 13.57
CA VAL A 133 -4.62 -13.87 12.92
C VAL A 133 -4.71 -15.08 12.01
N TRP A 134 -3.67 -15.34 11.21
CA TRP A 134 -3.62 -16.49 10.32
C TRP A 134 -3.64 -17.83 11.08
N LEU A 135 -2.80 -17.98 12.11
CA LEU A 135 -2.74 -19.20 12.94
C LEU A 135 -4.07 -19.49 13.64
N LEU A 136 -4.72 -18.47 14.20
CA LEU A 136 -6.01 -18.62 14.86
C LEU A 136 -7.15 -18.92 13.85
N ALA A 137 -7.06 -18.38 12.63
CA ALA A 137 -8.03 -18.63 11.57
C ALA A 137 -7.87 -20.00 10.90
N TRP A 138 -6.70 -20.63 11.05
CA TRP A 138 -6.40 -21.93 10.45
C TRP A 138 -7.16 -23.06 11.13
N ARG A 139 -8.06 -23.70 10.40
CA ARG A 139 -8.73 -24.94 10.82
C ARG A 139 -9.18 -25.72 9.58
N ASN A 140 -8.39 -26.70 9.14
CA ASN A 140 -8.64 -27.46 7.90
C ASN A 140 -8.80 -26.58 6.64
N GLY A 141 -8.03 -25.49 6.57
CA GLY A 141 -8.10 -24.47 5.52
C GLY A 141 -8.47 -23.08 6.06
N ILE A 142 -8.29 -22.06 5.21
CA ILE A 142 -8.61 -20.66 5.55
C ILE A 142 -10.01 -20.35 5.07
N GLU A 143 -10.90 -20.05 6.00
CA GLU A 143 -12.24 -19.55 5.74
C GLU A 143 -12.29 -18.02 5.92
N THR A 144 -12.75 -17.31 4.90
CA THR A 144 -12.76 -15.82 4.88
C THR A 144 -13.54 -15.24 6.06
N PHE A 145 -14.68 -15.83 6.41
CA PHE A 145 -15.51 -15.35 7.52
C PHE A 145 -14.79 -15.45 8.86
N ARG A 146 -14.10 -16.57 9.10
CA ARG A 146 -13.32 -16.80 10.34
C ARG A 146 -12.14 -15.84 10.41
N LEU A 147 -11.45 -15.60 9.29
CA LEU A 147 -10.36 -14.65 9.21
C LEU A 147 -10.81 -13.24 9.63
N ILE A 148 -11.97 -12.78 9.15
CA ILE A 148 -12.54 -11.47 9.48
C ILE A 148 -12.87 -11.36 10.97
N ILE A 149 -13.58 -12.36 11.53
CA ILE A 149 -13.97 -12.32 12.95
C ILE A 149 -12.75 -12.31 13.87
N ILE A 150 -11.76 -13.16 13.58
CA ILE A 150 -10.53 -13.21 14.38
C ILE A 150 -9.75 -11.91 14.24
N GLY A 151 -9.66 -11.35 13.02
CA GLY A 151 -9.05 -10.04 12.80
C GLY A 151 -9.69 -8.96 13.66
N ILE A 152 -11.02 -8.87 13.67
CA ILE A 152 -11.76 -7.91 14.53
C ILE A 152 -11.43 -8.10 16.01
N GLY A 153 -11.36 -9.35 16.50
CA GLY A 153 -11.01 -9.65 17.88
C GLY A 153 -9.59 -9.24 18.25
N VAL A 154 -8.61 -9.60 17.42
CA VAL A 154 -7.19 -9.24 17.60
C VAL A 154 -7.03 -7.71 17.55
N ARG A 155 -7.69 -7.04 16.61
CA ARG A 155 -7.71 -5.57 16.54
C ARG A 155 -8.19 -4.94 17.83
N ALA A 156 -9.30 -5.40 18.39
CA ALA A 156 -9.84 -4.85 19.62
C ALA A 156 -8.84 -4.95 20.79
N MET A 157 -8.13 -6.10 20.89
CA MET A 157 -7.07 -6.28 21.87
C MET A 157 -5.89 -5.35 21.65
N LEU A 158 -5.42 -5.23 20.40
CA LEU A 158 -4.31 -4.35 20.07
C LEU A 158 -4.65 -2.87 20.25
N VAL A 159 -5.86 -2.44 19.92
CA VAL A 159 -6.33 -1.06 20.16
C VAL A 159 -6.33 -0.74 21.65
N ALA A 160 -6.82 -1.65 22.50
CA ALA A 160 -6.79 -1.48 23.95
C ALA A 160 -5.34 -1.39 24.47
N PHE A 161 -4.45 -2.26 24.00
CA PHE A 161 -3.02 -2.24 24.33
C PHE A 161 -2.36 -0.92 23.89
N ASN A 162 -2.61 -0.46 22.68
CA ASN A 162 -2.07 0.79 22.15
C ASN A 162 -2.56 2.00 22.94
N THR A 163 -3.83 2.02 23.32
CA THR A 163 -4.39 3.07 24.19
C THR A 163 -3.71 3.09 25.53
N TRP A 164 -3.48 1.91 26.14
CA TRP A 164 -2.75 1.80 27.41
C TRP A 164 -1.31 2.32 27.31
N LEU A 165 -0.59 2.00 26.22
CA LEU A 165 0.76 2.51 25.97
C LEU A 165 0.77 4.02 25.82
N LEU A 166 -0.18 4.60 25.05
CA LEU A 166 -0.28 6.04 24.83
C LEU A 166 -0.54 6.81 26.15
N LEU A 167 -1.35 6.25 27.05
CA LEU A 167 -1.59 6.86 28.37
C LEU A 167 -0.35 6.85 29.27
N ARG A 168 0.62 5.98 29.03
CA ARG A 168 1.89 5.88 29.75
C ARG A 168 3.04 6.64 29.09
N ALA A 169 2.89 6.97 27.79
CA ALA A 169 3.90 7.68 27.02
C ALA A 169 4.00 9.15 27.39
N SER A 170 5.15 9.78 27.15
CA SER A 170 5.28 11.23 27.21
C SER A 170 4.43 11.90 26.13
N LEU A 171 4.03 13.16 26.34
CA LEU A 171 3.27 13.92 25.34
C LEU A 171 4.00 13.98 23.99
N GLU A 172 5.32 14.16 23.99
CA GLU A 172 6.15 14.18 22.78
C GLU A 172 6.08 12.85 22.01
N THR A 173 6.21 11.73 22.73
CA THR A 173 6.09 10.38 22.15
C THR A 173 4.69 10.17 21.59
N ALA A 174 3.64 10.55 22.31
CA ALA A 174 2.27 10.40 21.85
C ALA A 174 1.98 11.20 20.58
N LEU A 175 2.46 12.45 20.49
CA LEU A 175 2.34 13.30 19.30
C LEU A 175 3.10 12.72 18.11
N SER A 176 4.37 12.32 18.31
CA SER A 176 5.19 11.70 17.26
C SER A 176 4.58 10.42 16.73
N ALA A 177 4.08 9.58 17.64
CA ALA A 177 3.36 8.37 17.32
C ALA A 177 2.07 8.66 16.53
N GLY A 178 1.28 9.64 16.93
CA GLY A 178 0.07 10.07 16.21
C GLY A 178 0.38 10.51 14.77
N LEU A 179 1.44 11.29 14.58
CA LEU A 179 1.90 11.71 13.24
C LEU A 179 2.32 10.53 12.38
N TRP A 180 3.03 9.55 12.95
CA TRP A 180 3.39 8.32 12.24
C TRP A 180 2.14 7.53 11.82
N ASN A 181 1.15 7.40 12.71
CA ASN A 181 -0.09 6.68 12.45
C ASN A 181 -0.99 7.36 11.39
N ALA A 182 -0.78 8.64 11.14
CA ALA A 182 -1.50 9.34 10.06
C ALA A 182 -1.04 8.94 8.65
N GLY A 183 0.10 8.27 8.52
CA GLY A 183 0.67 7.85 7.24
C GLY A 183 1.16 9.02 6.38
N SER A 184 2.47 9.14 6.17
CA SER A 184 3.04 10.28 5.46
C SER A 184 4.25 9.89 4.63
N LEU A 185 4.36 10.52 3.45
CA LEU A 185 5.54 10.44 2.59
C LEU A 185 6.51 11.62 2.84
N ASN A 186 6.21 12.48 3.83
CA ASN A 186 7.05 13.62 4.16
C ASN A 186 8.38 13.16 4.76
N GLY A 187 9.46 13.82 4.33
CA GLY A 187 10.80 13.54 4.85
C GLY A 187 11.38 12.19 4.44
N LEU A 188 10.87 11.57 3.39
CA LEU A 188 11.51 10.42 2.74
C LEU A 188 12.77 10.89 2.02
N THR A 189 13.89 10.26 2.36
CA THR A 189 15.21 10.47 1.75
C THR A 189 15.74 9.13 1.24
N TRP A 190 16.75 9.13 0.38
CA TRP A 190 17.37 7.91 -0.11
C TRP A 190 17.83 6.97 1.01
N GLY A 191 18.42 7.51 2.08
CA GLY A 191 18.88 6.73 3.22
C GLY A 191 17.76 5.99 3.95
N LYS A 192 16.56 6.58 4.02
CA LYS A 192 15.39 5.93 4.63
C LYS A 192 14.73 4.90 3.69
N THR A 193 14.78 5.12 2.39
CA THR A 193 14.07 4.30 1.39
C THR A 193 14.86 3.06 0.98
N TRP A 194 16.19 3.13 1.03
CA TRP A 194 17.09 2.08 0.57
C TRP A 194 16.83 0.70 1.21
N PRO A 195 16.53 0.54 2.50
CA PRO A 195 16.32 -0.79 3.08
C PRO A 195 15.04 -1.47 2.58
N SER A 196 13.98 -0.72 2.32
CA SER A 196 12.65 -1.26 2.01
C SER A 196 12.33 -1.32 0.52
N ALA A 197 12.91 -0.43 -0.29
CA ALA A 197 12.63 -0.39 -1.73
C ALA A 197 13.04 -1.68 -2.47
N PRO A 198 14.22 -2.28 -2.26
CA PRO A 198 14.58 -3.55 -2.86
C PRO A 198 13.66 -4.70 -2.44
N LEU A 199 13.21 -4.71 -1.17
CA LEU A 199 12.29 -5.71 -0.65
C LEU A 199 10.93 -5.60 -1.35
N ILE A 200 10.40 -4.39 -1.54
CA ILE A 200 9.16 -4.17 -2.28
C ILE A 200 9.32 -4.66 -3.73
N LEU A 201 10.41 -4.30 -4.41
CA LEU A 201 10.67 -4.75 -5.78
C LEU A 201 10.76 -6.27 -5.88
N LEU A 202 11.47 -6.91 -4.95
CA LEU A 202 11.55 -8.38 -4.89
C LEU A 202 10.17 -9.02 -4.73
N MET A 203 9.33 -8.48 -3.87
CA MET A 203 7.97 -8.99 -3.66
C MET A 203 7.05 -8.72 -4.85
N LEU A 204 7.19 -7.59 -5.55
CA LEU A 204 6.47 -7.34 -6.80
C LEU A 204 6.85 -8.35 -7.89
N VAL A 205 8.14 -8.66 -8.04
CA VAL A 205 8.62 -9.70 -8.96
C VAL A 205 8.08 -11.07 -8.53
N SER A 206 8.15 -11.39 -7.24
CA SER A 206 7.62 -12.66 -6.70
C SER A 206 6.12 -12.81 -6.98
N SER A 207 5.35 -11.73 -6.85
CA SER A 207 3.92 -11.72 -7.17
C SER A 207 3.65 -12.03 -8.65
N ALA A 208 4.48 -11.49 -9.55
CA ALA A 208 4.39 -11.75 -10.98
C ALA A 208 4.66 -13.23 -11.32
N LEU A 209 5.60 -13.88 -10.62
CA LEU A 209 5.88 -15.31 -10.76
C LEU A 209 4.72 -16.18 -10.26
N LEU A 210 3.99 -15.72 -9.24
CA LEU A 210 2.85 -16.44 -8.65
C LEU A 210 1.51 -16.18 -9.36
N VAL A 211 1.44 -15.26 -10.32
CA VAL A 211 0.19 -14.86 -10.99
C VAL A 211 -0.57 -16.03 -11.63
N ARG A 212 0.15 -17.01 -12.17
CA ARG A 212 -0.48 -18.21 -12.79
C ARG A 212 -1.20 -19.06 -11.73
N ARG A 213 -0.58 -19.26 -10.57
CA ARG A 213 -1.17 -20.00 -9.45
C ARG A 213 -2.38 -19.25 -8.88
N MET A 214 -2.27 -17.94 -8.72
CA MET A 214 -3.36 -17.08 -8.27
C MET A 214 -4.60 -17.22 -9.18
N ARG A 215 -4.41 -17.18 -10.50
CA ARG A 215 -5.51 -17.35 -11.48
C ARG A 215 -6.18 -18.71 -11.41
N LEU A 216 -5.44 -19.78 -11.14
CA LEU A 216 -6.01 -21.13 -10.99
C LEU A 216 -6.81 -21.23 -9.68
N LEU A 217 -6.35 -20.60 -8.60
CA LEU A 217 -7.08 -20.53 -7.33
C LEU A 217 -8.41 -19.76 -7.44
N GLU A 218 -8.50 -18.77 -8.35
CA GLU A 218 -9.76 -18.05 -8.63
C GLU A 218 -10.85 -18.96 -9.21
N MET A 219 -10.47 -20.05 -9.90
CA MET A 219 -11.41 -21.02 -10.50
C MET A 219 -12.01 -22.01 -9.50
N GLY A 220 -11.52 -21.99 -8.26
CA GLY A 220 -11.93 -22.94 -7.22
C GLY A 220 -10.79 -23.88 -6.80
N ASP A 221 -10.83 -24.32 -5.56
CA ASP A 221 -9.78 -25.15 -4.97
C ASP A 221 -9.69 -26.52 -5.63
N ASP A 222 -10.86 -27.16 -5.86
CA ASP A 222 -10.93 -28.47 -6.53
C ASP A 222 -10.40 -28.42 -7.96
N THR A 223 -10.76 -27.37 -8.70
CA THR A 223 -10.25 -27.15 -10.06
C THR A 223 -8.75 -26.89 -10.07
N ALA A 224 -8.25 -26.09 -9.14
CA ALA A 224 -6.82 -25.81 -9.01
C ALA A 224 -6.03 -27.08 -8.64
N CYS A 225 -6.55 -27.93 -7.74
CA CYS A 225 -5.98 -29.24 -7.42
C CYS A 225 -5.95 -30.16 -8.63
N ALA A 226 -7.05 -30.26 -9.37
CA ALA A 226 -7.13 -31.09 -10.58
C ALA A 226 -6.12 -30.66 -11.66
N LEU A 227 -5.75 -29.37 -11.69
CA LEU A 227 -4.73 -28.79 -12.56
C LEU A 227 -3.30 -28.87 -11.99
N GLY A 228 -3.09 -29.60 -10.87
CA GLY A 228 -1.79 -29.87 -10.28
C GLY A 228 -1.24 -28.74 -9.40
N VAL A 229 -2.08 -27.77 -8.99
CA VAL A 229 -1.66 -26.70 -8.08
C VAL A 229 -1.76 -27.17 -6.63
N GLN A 230 -0.69 -27.03 -5.88
CA GLN A 230 -0.70 -27.18 -4.42
C GLN A 230 -1.39 -25.96 -3.79
N VAL A 231 -2.70 -26.07 -3.56
CA VAL A 231 -3.59 -24.97 -3.16
C VAL A 231 -3.08 -24.28 -1.89
N GLU A 232 -2.86 -25.04 -0.82
CA GLU A 232 -2.44 -24.48 0.48
C GLU A 232 -1.09 -23.76 0.41
N ARG A 233 -0.10 -24.38 -0.24
CA ARG A 233 1.22 -23.77 -0.42
C ARG A 233 1.16 -22.52 -1.27
N SER A 234 0.36 -22.53 -2.34
CA SER A 234 0.22 -21.37 -3.24
C SER A 234 -0.49 -20.22 -2.54
N ARG A 235 -1.52 -20.52 -1.72
CA ARG A 235 -2.25 -19.55 -0.91
C ARG A 235 -1.32 -18.92 0.14
N LEU A 236 -0.53 -19.71 0.84
CA LEU A 236 0.44 -19.24 1.84
C LEU A 236 1.50 -18.34 1.21
N LEU A 237 2.07 -18.72 0.05
CA LEU A 237 3.07 -17.90 -0.65
C LEU A 237 2.49 -16.56 -1.13
N LEU A 238 1.28 -16.56 -1.70
CA LEU A 238 0.59 -15.33 -2.12
C LEU A 238 0.32 -14.42 -0.93
N MET A 239 -0.17 -14.99 0.19
CA MET A 239 -0.45 -14.24 1.41
C MET A 239 0.84 -13.64 2.00
N LEU A 240 1.94 -14.41 2.04
CA LEU A 240 3.24 -13.93 2.48
C LEU A 240 3.70 -12.73 1.65
N VAL A 241 3.65 -12.85 0.32
CA VAL A 241 4.02 -11.75 -0.58
C VAL A 241 3.17 -10.50 -0.32
N ALA A 242 1.86 -10.65 -0.18
CA ALA A 242 0.96 -9.54 0.04
C ALA A 242 1.19 -8.86 1.41
N VAL A 243 1.41 -9.66 2.47
CA VAL A 243 1.73 -9.14 3.82
C VAL A 243 3.07 -8.40 3.81
N VAL A 244 4.12 -8.95 3.18
CA VAL A 244 5.43 -8.30 3.12
C VAL A 244 5.39 -7.02 2.30
N LEU A 245 4.63 -6.96 1.20
CA LEU A 245 4.39 -5.73 0.44
C LEU A 245 3.76 -4.64 1.30
N THR A 246 2.74 -4.98 2.09
CA THR A 246 2.09 -4.04 3.01
C THR A 246 3.04 -3.64 4.14
N ALA A 247 3.77 -4.60 4.71
CA ALA A 247 4.73 -4.39 5.79
C ALA A 247 5.82 -3.39 5.41
N ALA A 248 6.47 -3.61 4.28
CA ALA A 248 7.53 -2.74 3.79
C ALA A 248 7.00 -1.34 3.46
N SER A 249 5.79 -1.24 2.90
CA SER A 249 5.11 0.03 2.62
C SER A 249 4.80 0.80 3.90
N THR A 250 4.23 0.13 4.90
CA THR A 250 3.86 0.74 6.19
C THR A 250 5.09 1.14 7.02
N ALA A 251 6.17 0.37 6.96
CA ALA A 251 7.42 0.71 7.64
C ALA A 251 8.05 2.01 7.10
N LEU A 252 7.88 2.30 5.81
CA LEU A 252 8.39 3.51 5.17
C LEU A 252 7.52 4.75 5.41
N ALA A 253 6.23 4.61 5.24
CA ALA A 253 5.30 5.73 5.12
C ALA A 253 4.25 5.78 6.24
N GLY A 254 4.30 4.86 7.20
CA GLY A 254 3.17 4.63 8.10
C GLY A 254 2.00 3.94 7.38
N PRO A 255 0.89 3.73 8.08
CA PRO A 255 -0.28 3.06 7.50
C PRO A 255 -0.96 3.94 6.44
N ILE A 256 -1.03 3.43 5.20
CA ILE A 256 -1.76 4.06 4.09
C ILE A 256 -2.93 3.14 3.74
N SER A 257 -4.10 3.51 4.20
CA SER A 257 -5.32 2.72 4.00
C SER A 257 -6.00 3.04 2.67
N PHE A 258 -6.94 2.19 2.27
CA PHE A 258 -7.80 2.30 1.07
C PHE A 258 -7.13 2.09 -0.28
N ILE A 259 -5.86 2.39 -0.48
CA ILE A 259 -5.19 2.16 -1.79
C ILE A 259 -5.26 0.67 -2.17
N ALA A 260 -4.96 -0.22 -1.22
CA ALA A 260 -5.02 -1.66 -1.44
C ALA A 260 -6.45 -2.16 -1.78
N LEU A 261 -7.47 -1.50 -1.24
CA LEU A 261 -8.87 -1.83 -1.51
C LEU A 261 -9.34 -1.30 -2.88
N VAL A 262 -9.06 -0.03 -3.14
CA VAL A 262 -9.64 0.72 -4.26
C VAL A 262 -8.91 0.49 -5.57
N ALA A 263 -7.57 0.38 -5.54
CA ALA A 263 -6.77 0.25 -6.76
C ALA A 263 -7.13 -0.98 -7.62
N PRO A 264 -7.27 -2.21 -7.08
CA PRO A 264 -7.67 -3.37 -7.88
C PRO A 264 -9.08 -3.23 -8.44
N HIS A 265 -9.97 -2.58 -7.68
CA HIS A 265 -11.36 -2.39 -8.09
C HIS A 265 -11.48 -1.43 -9.27
N ILE A 266 -10.78 -0.29 -9.22
CA ILE A 266 -10.71 0.66 -10.34
C ILE A 266 -10.01 0.01 -11.55
N ALA A 267 -8.91 -0.70 -11.32
CA ALA A 267 -8.16 -1.39 -12.37
C ALA A 267 -9.03 -2.38 -13.16
N ARG A 268 -9.88 -3.15 -12.48
CA ARG A 268 -10.85 -4.08 -13.11
C ARG A 268 -11.89 -3.33 -13.97
N ARG A 269 -12.44 -2.24 -13.45
CA ARG A 269 -13.42 -1.42 -14.20
C ARG A 269 -12.81 -0.81 -15.45
N LEU A 270 -11.60 -0.28 -15.37
CA LEU A 270 -10.89 0.30 -16.51
C LEU A 270 -10.55 -0.73 -17.58
N SER A 271 -10.00 -1.87 -17.18
CA SER A 271 -9.61 -2.95 -18.09
C SER A 271 -10.79 -3.74 -18.67
N GLY A 272 -11.97 -3.65 -18.04
CA GLY A 272 -13.15 -4.42 -18.43
C GLY A 272 -12.98 -5.94 -18.28
N THR A 273 -12.06 -6.38 -17.41
CA THR A 273 -11.80 -7.79 -17.14
C THR A 273 -12.43 -8.21 -15.82
N ALA A 274 -12.98 -9.42 -15.76
CA ALA A 274 -13.48 -9.99 -14.51
C ALA A 274 -12.36 -10.45 -13.57
N ARG A 275 -11.13 -10.59 -14.08
CA ARG A 275 -9.98 -11.15 -13.36
C ARG A 275 -9.21 -10.06 -12.61
N TRP A 276 -8.56 -10.45 -11.51
CA TRP A 276 -7.64 -9.58 -10.75
C TRP A 276 -6.29 -9.46 -11.48
N GLY A 277 -6.08 -8.33 -12.16
CA GLY A 277 -4.85 -8.06 -12.90
C GLY A 277 -3.80 -7.41 -12.00
N LEU A 278 -2.72 -8.12 -11.64
CA LEU A 278 -1.67 -7.55 -10.76
C LEU A 278 -1.02 -6.30 -11.36
N THR A 279 -0.69 -6.33 -12.66
CA THR A 279 -0.06 -5.18 -13.35
C THR A 279 -0.96 -3.95 -13.36
N GLN A 280 -2.25 -4.10 -13.68
CA GLN A 280 -3.19 -2.98 -13.66
C GLN A 280 -3.40 -2.45 -12.25
N SER A 281 -3.47 -3.35 -11.25
CA SER A 281 -3.61 -2.96 -9.85
C SER A 281 -2.37 -2.22 -9.35
N ALA A 282 -1.17 -2.65 -9.76
CA ALA A 282 0.07 -1.93 -9.47
C ALA A 282 0.07 -0.52 -10.05
N LEU A 283 -0.21 -0.38 -11.34
CA LEU A 283 -0.25 0.92 -12.01
C LEU A 283 -1.34 1.85 -11.45
N CYS A 284 -2.51 1.29 -11.15
CA CYS A 284 -3.60 2.05 -10.55
C CYS A 284 -3.25 2.50 -9.13
N GLY A 285 -2.67 1.61 -8.31
CA GLY A 285 -2.20 1.94 -6.96
C GLY A 285 -1.10 3.00 -6.96
N ALA A 286 -0.13 2.89 -7.87
CA ALA A 286 0.92 3.88 -8.08
C ALA A 286 0.33 5.25 -8.40
N LEU A 287 -0.59 5.32 -9.36
CA LEU A 287 -1.26 6.56 -9.75
C LEU A 287 -2.07 7.15 -8.59
N LEU A 288 -2.89 6.33 -7.91
CA LEU A 288 -3.74 6.80 -6.83
C LEU A 288 -2.95 7.37 -5.68
N LEU A 289 -1.85 6.72 -5.28
CA LEU A 289 -1.03 7.23 -4.18
C LEU A 289 -0.25 8.47 -4.60
N ALA A 290 0.27 8.53 -5.82
CA ALA A 290 0.93 9.73 -6.34
C ALA A 290 -0.04 10.93 -6.44
N LEU A 291 -1.27 10.72 -6.88
CA LEU A 291 -2.33 11.74 -6.89
C LEU A 291 -2.69 12.20 -5.48
N ALA A 292 -2.84 11.25 -4.53
CA ALA A 292 -3.14 11.56 -3.15
C ALA A 292 -2.00 12.35 -2.49
N ASP A 293 -0.73 11.97 -2.74
CA ASP A 293 0.42 12.69 -2.22
C ASP A 293 0.53 14.11 -2.82
N TYR A 294 0.32 14.24 -4.12
CA TYR A 294 0.29 15.55 -4.77
C TYR A 294 -0.83 16.43 -4.21
N GLY A 295 -2.03 15.87 -4.02
CA GLY A 295 -3.16 16.56 -3.41
C GLY A 295 -2.88 16.96 -1.95
N ALA A 296 -2.29 16.06 -1.15
CA ALA A 296 -1.95 16.32 0.25
C ALA A 296 -0.96 17.49 0.42
N GLN A 297 -0.08 17.70 -0.58
CA GLN A 297 0.86 18.82 -0.59
C GLN A 297 0.23 20.14 -1.01
N ARG A 298 -0.89 20.12 -1.77
CA ARG A 298 -1.42 21.30 -2.47
C ARG A 298 -2.71 21.85 -1.91
N LEU A 299 -3.64 20.97 -1.48
CA LEU A 299 -5.01 21.37 -1.14
C LEU A 299 -5.10 22.35 0.04
N PHE A 300 -4.11 22.31 0.95
CA PHE A 300 -4.14 23.09 2.18
C PHE A 300 -2.86 23.94 2.41
N MET A 301 -2.23 24.38 1.31
CA MET A 301 -1.05 25.25 1.46
C MET A 301 -1.33 26.46 2.36
N PRO A 302 -0.40 26.84 3.26
CA PRO A 302 0.99 26.35 3.39
C PRO A 302 1.14 25.03 4.19
N TRP A 303 0.06 24.46 4.73
CA TRP A 303 0.09 23.25 5.53
C TRP A 303 0.15 22.00 4.62
N GLN A 304 1.00 21.04 4.98
CA GLN A 304 1.06 19.76 4.29
C GLN A 304 0.33 18.71 5.10
N LEU A 305 -0.70 18.10 4.51
CA LEU A 305 -1.41 16.99 5.14
C LEU A 305 -0.61 15.69 5.01
N PRO A 306 -0.71 14.79 6.00
CA PRO A 306 -0.31 13.39 5.81
C PRO A 306 -1.14 12.75 4.68
N VAL A 307 -0.47 12.04 3.77
CA VAL A 307 -1.15 11.41 2.61
C VAL A 307 -2.21 10.39 3.05
N GLY A 308 -1.99 9.71 4.18
CA GLY A 308 -2.93 8.75 4.72
C GLY A 308 -4.29 9.36 5.07
N VAL A 309 -4.33 10.60 5.57
CA VAL A 309 -5.58 11.33 5.82
C VAL A 309 -6.38 11.52 4.52
N LEU A 310 -5.69 11.89 3.44
CA LEU A 310 -6.35 12.09 2.15
C LEU A 310 -6.83 10.76 1.54
N THR A 311 -6.02 9.70 1.64
CA THR A 311 -6.41 8.38 1.11
C THR A 311 -7.60 7.79 1.87
N VAL A 312 -7.68 7.95 3.20
CA VAL A 312 -8.84 7.54 4.00
C VAL A 312 -10.08 8.32 3.61
N SER A 313 -9.98 9.64 3.46
CA SER A 313 -11.11 10.49 3.08
C SER A 313 -11.65 10.15 1.70
N LEU A 314 -10.78 10.06 0.70
CA LEU A 314 -11.16 9.72 -0.68
C LEU A 314 -11.67 8.28 -0.78
N GLY A 315 -11.04 7.35 -0.08
CA GLY A 315 -11.44 5.96 -0.05
C GLY A 315 -12.81 5.75 0.61
N GLY A 316 -13.09 6.46 1.69
CA GLY A 316 -14.40 6.47 2.34
C GLY A 316 -15.51 6.98 1.41
N ILE A 317 -15.28 8.11 0.74
CA ILE A 317 -16.21 8.65 -0.27
C ILE A 317 -16.44 7.63 -1.40
N TYR A 318 -15.37 7.01 -1.89
CA TYR A 318 -15.47 5.99 -2.95
C TYR A 318 -16.33 4.79 -2.52
N LEU A 319 -16.15 4.28 -1.29
CA LEU A 319 -16.94 3.15 -0.79
C LEU A 319 -18.42 3.51 -0.64
N ILE A 320 -18.74 4.70 -0.13
CA ILE A 320 -20.12 5.18 -0.03
C ILE A 320 -20.75 5.26 -1.42
N ALA A 321 -20.05 5.86 -2.39
CA ALA A 321 -20.52 5.95 -3.77
C ALA A 321 -20.76 4.57 -4.39
N LEU A 322 -19.89 3.60 -4.12
CA LEU A 322 -20.01 2.23 -4.60
C LEU A 322 -21.24 1.54 -4.00
N LEU A 323 -21.47 1.65 -2.70
CA LEU A 323 -22.63 1.07 -2.01
C LEU A 323 -23.95 1.65 -2.56
N ILE A 324 -24.01 2.96 -2.77
CA ILE A 324 -25.18 3.63 -3.37
C ILE A 324 -25.42 3.11 -4.81
N GLN A 325 -24.36 2.91 -5.58
CA GLN A 325 -24.48 2.40 -6.95
C GLN A 325 -24.97 0.94 -6.98
N GLU A 326 -24.53 0.11 -6.06
CA GLU A 326 -24.99 -1.29 -5.96
C GLU A 326 -26.43 -1.40 -5.44
N SER A 327 -26.82 -0.56 -4.47
CA SER A 327 -28.20 -0.53 -3.98
C SER A 327 -29.23 -0.11 -5.04
N ARG A 328 -28.83 0.72 -6.04
CA ARG A 328 -29.68 1.15 -7.16
C ARG A 328 -29.82 0.10 -8.28
N LYS A 329 -29.03 -0.97 -8.26
CA LYS A 329 -29.09 -2.06 -9.25
C LYS A 329 -30.02 -3.22 -8.83
N LYS A 330 -30.45 -3.21 -7.58
CA LYS A 330 -31.51 -4.10 -7.04
C LYS A 330 -32.86 -3.42 -7.16
#